data_ee6711b98f3e1357650b73ba826a1406
#
_entry.id   ee6711b98f3e1357650b73ba826a1406
#
_cell.length_a   1.000
_cell.length_b   1.000
_cell.length_c   1.000
_cell.angle_alpha   90.00
_cell.angle_beta   90.00
_cell.angle_gamma   90.00
#
_symmetry.space_group_name_H-M   'P 1'
#
loop_
_entity.id
_entity.type
_entity.pdbx_description
1 polymer ?
#
loop_
_entity_poly.entity_id
_entity_poly.type
_entity_poly.pdbx_seq_one_letter_code
_entity_poly.pdbx_strand_id
1 'polypeptide(L)'
;MVFPFFKNGGILMDAGKGTAALEKAFDLLEAIGLASEGVDTQQLALQVGLPRSTLYRLLGLLVDRGMVRRDPSTKRYKLGFRYLEMVRGAWLEPDLVSAASFELRALRDLTGETTYLAIRDNDKVLSLERCDGAHTHRSAAAMGQHKPMHCTGQGKAILSVMPESERRDLVRHMQLTALTPLTITDREQLTIELEVTRARGYGIDDEEIALGIRCVAAPIVDSAGHVRGALSIAGPAYRLTRERLDLLGPEVAASAIRVGSQLAVHHTHHRSDVLQPLSEKWAFHGGLPRWSDSEKCLYWADRLGPAVYRHDADGTQNVFRSDHPIIGMELTPDGVFLALDHEYLFITAGRIRARGKWGFGVPTCLCTDRAGKLWAVIRMTGGQWKVGEINRDGTLSSHWHFNEAISALAWDSPSEQLFALAADSGTIFRLESTGQVRRFATLPKGSGLLSGLAVDLDGGVWTALSGGWSIVKFDREGTLERMLGVPVASPTDLCFGGAQGATLFITSARQAVSREALKTAPWSGTVMSAPLDSRGESAAITRGPT
;
A
#
# COMPACT_ATOMS: atom_id res chain seq x y z
N MET A 1 18.27 18.70 23.54
CA MET A 1 17.59 19.98 23.85
C MET A 1 16.11 19.66 23.97
N VAL A 2 15.57 19.66 25.20
CA VAL A 2 14.20 19.27 25.52
C VAL A 2 13.31 20.50 25.25
N PHE A 3 12.36 20.37 24.32
CA PHE A 3 11.39 21.42 24.05
C PHE A 3 10.37 21.55 25.19
N PRO A 4 9.96 22.75 25.58
CA PRO A 4 8.93 22.93 26.59
C PRO A 4 7.55 22.52 26.06
N PHE A 5 6.84 21.73 26.87
CA PHE A 5 5.49 21.27 26.59
C PHE A 5 4.51 22.45 26.57
N PHE A 6 3.76 22.62 25.48
CA PHE A 6 2.60 23.49 25.44
C PHE A 6 1.43 22.81 26.16
N LYS A 7 0.97 23.42 27.25
CA LYS A 7 -0.36 23.14 27.80
C LYS A 7 -1.39 23.56 26.76
N ASN A 8 -2.21 22.64 26.30
CA ASN A 8 -3.38 22.94 25.49
C ASN A 8 -4.28 23.93 26.24
N GLY A 9 -4.36 25.16 25.73
CA GLY A 9 -5.37 26.12 26.14
C GLY A 9 -6.73 25.74 25.56
N GLY A 10 -7.35 24.71 26.13
CA GLY A 10 -8.74 24.40 25.87
C GLY A 10 -9.62 25.50 26.44
N ILE A 11 -10.61 25.95 25.69
CA ILE A 11 -11.72 26.75 26.15
C ILE A 11 -12.30 26.07 27.38
N LEU A 12 -12.15 26.67 28.56
CA LEU A 12 -12.81 26.26 29.79
C LEU A 12 -14.33 26.44 29.61
N MET A 13 -14.97 25.46 29.01
CA MET A 13 -16.37 25.20 29.33
C MET A 13 -16.37 24.63 30.74
N ASP A 14 -17.18 25.22 31.60
CA ASP A 14 -17.42 24.79 32.97
C ASP A 14 -17.84 23.31 32.97
N ALA A 15 -16.84 22.42 33.10
CA ALA A 15 -17.03 20.97 33.05
C ALA A 15 -17.72 20.57 34.34
N GLY A 16 -19.01 20.31 34.26
CA GLY A 16 -19.81 19.79 35.36
C GLY A 16 -19.13 18.57 35.98
N LYS A 17 -19.33 18.34 37.28
CA LYS A 17 -18.69 17.30 38.13
C LYS A 17 -18.65 15.85 37.56
N GLY A 18 -19.27 15.61 36.38
CA GLY A 18 -19.33 14.31 35.71
C GLY A 18 -18.16 14.02 34.73
N THR A 19 -17.48 15.02 34.16
CA THR A 19 -16.46 14.86 33.10
C THR A 19 -15.04 14.73 33.63
N ALA A 20 -14.77 15.13 34.86
CA ALA A 20 -13.43 15.11 35.46
C ALA A 20 -12.75 13.72 35.49
N ALA A 21 -13.54 12.64 35.54
CA ALA A 21 -12.97 11.28 35.47
C ALA A 21 -12.57 10.90 34.04
N LEU A 22 -13.27 11.42 33.05
CA LEU A 22 -12.98 11.20 31.63
C LEU A 22 -11.72 11.98 31.23
N GLU A 23 -11.60 13.24 31.63
CA GLU A 23 -10.39 14.03 31.40
C GLU A 23 -9.15 13.35 31.97
N LYS A 24 -9.21 12.90 33.23
CA LYS A 24 -8.12 12.14 33.87
C LYS A 24 -7.77 10.83 33.12
N ALA A 25 -8.76 10.18 32.52
CA ALA A 25 -8.51 9.01 31.71
C ALA A 25 -7.79 9.37 30.39
N PHE A 26 -8.14 10.48 29.76
CA PHE A 26 -7.42 10.98 28.58
C PHE A 26 -5.99 11.41 28.93
N ASP A 27 -5.77 12.14 29.99
CA ASP A 27 -4.42 12.52 30.46
C ASP A 27 -3.53 11.28 30.68
N LEU A 28 -4.10 10.21 31.25
CA LEU A 28 -3.40 8.93 31.40
C LEU A 28 -3.04 8.28 30.07
N LEU A 29 -3.97 8.28 29.11
CA LEU A 29 -3.75 7.70 27.80
C LEU A 29 -2.68 8.46 27.02
N GLU A 30 -2.67 9.78 27.10
CA GLU A 30 -1.65 10.63 26.49
C GLU A 30 -0.28 10.38 27.11
N ALA A 31 -0.18 10.36 28.45
CA ALA A 31 1.07 10.07 29.14
C ALA A 31 1.65 8.68 28.79
N ILE A 32 0.77 7.66 28.66
CA ILE A 32 1.19 6.31 28.24
C ILE A 32 1.61 6.31 26.75
N GLY A 33 0.91 7.06 25.91
CA GLY A 33 1.20 7.15 24.46
C GLY A 33 2.55 7.79 24.16
N LEU A 34 2.99 8.75 24.96
CA LEU A 34 4.29 9.40 24.83
C LEU A 34 5.47 8.51 25.26
N ALA A 35 5.24 7.43 25.98
CA ALA A 35 6.27 6.55 26.51
C ALA A 35 6.50 5.34 25.60
N SER A 36 7.41 5.44 24.61
CA SER A 36 7.71 4.37 23.65
C SER A 36 8.07 3.03 24.30
N GLU A 37 8.82 3.05 25.40
CA GLU A 37 9.23 1.85 26.16
C GLU A 37 8.21 1.43 27.22
N GLY A 38 7.07 2.14 27.29
CA GLY A 38 6.08 1.98 28.32
C GLY A 38 6.46 2.68 29.63
N VAL A 39 5.48 2.88 30.51
CA VAL A 39 5.60 3.68 31.71
C VAL A 39 5.11 2.90 32.94
N ASP A 40 5.76 3.04 34.07
CA ASP A 40 5.33 2.44 35.34
C ASP A 40 4.32 3.33 36.10
N THR A 41 3.66 2.76 37.08
CA THR A 41 2.63 3.46 37.87
C THR A 41 3.16 4.63 38.68
N GLN A 42 4.43 4.60 39.09
CA GLN A 42 5.04 5.67 39.85
C GLN A 42 5.30 6.89 38.97
N GLN A 43 5.85 6.68 37.79
CA GLN A 43 6.04 7.73 36.77
C GLN A 43 4.70 8.33 36.33
N LEU A 44 3.69 7.49 36.06
CA LEU A 44 2.34 7.95 35.70
C LEU A 44 1.70 8.82 36.78
N ALA A 45 1.81 8.38 38.08
CA ALA A 45 1.26 9.16 39.18
C ALA A 45 1.87 10.55 39.29
N LEU A 46 3.18 10.68 39.01
CA LEU A 46 3.89 11.97 39.01
C LEU A 46 3.51 12.83 37.81
N GLN A 47 3.42 12.24 36.62
CA GLN A 47 3.11 12.97 35.40
C GLN A 47 1.69 13.53 35.38
N VAL A 48 0.72 12.73 35.83
CA VAL A 48 -0.71 13.09 35.75
C VAL A 48 -1.22 13.70 37.06
N GLY A 49 -0.43 13.67 38.15
CA GLY A 49 -0.80 14.27 39.42
C GLY A 49 -2.00 13.59 40.11
N LEU A 50 -2.24 12.30 39.87
CA LEU A 50 -3.39 11.56 40.38
C LEU A 50 -3.06 10.79 41.66
N PRO A 51 -4.01 10.74 42.64
CA PRO A 51 -3.91 9.83 43.76
C PRO A 51 -3.81 8.36 43.31
N ARG A 52 -2.98 7.55 43.97
CA ARG A 52 -2.72 6.15 43.61
C ARG A 52 -4.00 5.31 43.42
N SER A 53 -4.98 5.48 44.30
CA SER A 53 -6.25 4.75 44.22
C SER A 53 -7.04 5.07 42.97
N THR A 54 -7.09 6.35 42.57
CA THR A 54 -7.73 6.81 41.34
C THR A 54 -6.98 6.29 40.09
N LEU A 55 -5.64 6.37 40.13
CA LEU A 55 -4.78 5.87 39.05
C LEU A 55 -5.02 4.37 38.79
N TYR A 56 -4.96 3.53 39.83
CA TYR A 56 -5.19 2.09 39.68
C TYR A 56 -6.59 1.76 39.18
N ARG A 57 -7.61 2.48 39.64
CA ARG A 57 -8.99 2.26 39.20
C ARG A 57 -9.17 2.62 37.72
N LEU A 58 -8.58 3.74 37.27
CA LEU A 58 -8.64 4.14 35.84
C LEU A 58 -7.81 3.20 34.97
N LEU A 59 -6.59 2.83 35.40
CA LEU A 59 -5.76 1.87 34.66
C LEU A 59 -6.44 0.51 34.52
N GLY A 60 -7.08 0.01 35.60
CA GLY A 60 -7.86 -1.22 35.55
C GLY A 60 -8.95 -1.18 34.49
N LEU A 61 -9.77 -0.13 34.51
CA LEU A 61 -10.82 0.07 33.50
C LEU A 61 -10.25 0.16 32.08
N LEU A 62 -9.16 0.88 31.88
CA LEU A 62 -8.53 1.04 30.56
C LEU A 62 -7.91 -0.27 30.07
N VAL A 63 -7.37 -1.10 30.97
CA VAL A 63 -6.86 -2.45 30.64
C VAL A 63 -8.02 -3.38 30.29
N ASP A 64 -9.09 -3.40 31.09
CA ASP A 64 -10.29 -4.22 30.83
C ASP A 64 -10.95 -3.88 29.48
N ARG A 65 -10.89 -2.60 29.09
CA ARG A 65 -11.40 -2.13 27.79
C ARG A 65 -10.40 -2.32 26.64
N GLY A 66 -9.19 -2.85 26.89
CA GLY A 66 -8.15 -3.04 25.89
C GLY A 66 -7.49 -1.74 25.37
N MET A 67 -7.80 -0.58 26.01
CA MET A 67 -7.21 0.72 25.69
C MET A 67 -5.75 0.82 26.16
N VAL A 68 -5.43 0.13 27.24
CA VAL A 68 -4.10 0.03 27.83
C VAL A 68 -3.77 -1.45 28.02
N ARG A 69 -2.52 -1.82 27.86
CA ARG A 69 -1.99 -3.16 28.20
C ARG A 69 -0.87 -3.04 29.20
N ARG A 70 -0.78 -4.00 30.10
CA ARG A 70 0.33 -4.11 31.04
C ARG A 70 1.25 -5.24 30.60
N ASP A 71 2.51 -4.94 30.42
CA ASP A 71 3.53 -5.93 30.09
C ASP A 71 3.74 -6.87 31.32
N PRO A 72 3.61 -8.19 31.13
CA PRO A 72 3.71 -9.13 32.26
C PRO A 72 5.12 -9.18 32.89
N SER A 73 6.16 -8.93 32.07
CA SER A 73 7.57 -9.03 32.48
C SER A 73 8.05 -7.75 33.16
N THR A 74 7.84 -6.60 32.50
CA THR A 74 8.32 -5.30 32.95
C THR A 74 7.37 -4.57 33.88
N LYS A 75 6.11 -5.05 33.99
CA LYS A 75 5.00 -4.41 34.71
C LYS A 75 4.64 -3.01 34.22
N ARG A 76 5.21 -2.56 33.09
CA ARG A 76 4.96 -1.26 32.47
C ARG A 76 3.66 -1.26 31.69
N TYR A 77 3.03 -0.10 31.59
CA TYR A 77 1.82 0.15 30.83
C TYR A 77 2.17 0.73 29.46
N LYS A 78 1.53 0.22 28.42
CA LYS A 78 1.61 0.69 27.02
C LYS A 78 0.19 0.84 26.48
N LEU A 79 -0.01 1.63 25.44
CA LEU A 79 -1.29 1.66 24.75
C LEU A 79 -1.68 0.26 24.28
N GLY A 80 -2.96 -0.05 24.39
CA GLY A 80 -3.54 -1.30 23.93
C GLY A 80 -3.85 -1.28 22.43
N PHE A 81 -4.28 -2.42 21.89
CA PHE A 81 -4.59 -2.52 20.45
C PHE A 81 -6.03 -2.09 20.11
N ARG A 82 -6.86 -1.77 21.09
CA ARG A 82 -8.24 -1.30 20.88
C ARG A 82 -8.32 -0.05 20.01
N TYR A 83 -7.28 0.80 20.05
CA TYR A 83 -7.19 1.98 19.19
C TYR A 83 -7.18 1.60 17.70
N LEU A 84 -6.49 0.52 17.32
CA LEU A 84 -6.48 0.06 15.92
C LEU A 84 -7.87 -0.37 15.45
N GLU A 85 -8.67 -0.98 16.35
CA GLU A 85 -10.04 -1.34 16.04
C GLU A 85 -10.93 -0.09 15.87
N MET A 86 -10.76 0.91 16.75
CA MET A 86 -11.52 2.16 16.69
C MET A 86 -11.14 3.00 15.46
N VAL A 87 -9.85 3.11 15.18
CA VAL A 87 -9.33 3.82 14.01
C VAL A 87 -9.81 3.18 12.72
N ARG A 88 -9.93 1.84 12.67
CA ARG A 88 -10.49 1.14 11.50
C ARG A 88 -11.91 1.62 11.15
N GLY A 89 -12.75 1.93 12.15
CA GLY A 89 -14.09 2.47 11.92
C GLY A 89 -14.10 3.96 11.55
N ALA A 90 -13.10 4.72 11.99
CA ALA A 90 -12.94 6.14 11.68
C ALA A 90 -12.20 6.37 10.34
N TRP A 91 -11.35 5.42 9.94
CA TRP A 91 -10.60 5.42 8.67
C TRP A 91 -11.40 4.70 7.57
N LEU A 92 -12.58 5.21 7.29
CA LEU A 92 -13.37 4.79 6.13
C LEU A 92 -12.82 5.34 4.80
N GLU A 93 -11.68 6.04 4.84
CA GLU A 93 -10.93 6.49 3.66
C GLU A 93 -9.50 5.91 3.66
N PRO A 94 -9.31 4.59 3.52
CA PRO A 94 -7.98 3.99 3.38
C PRO A 94 -7.24 4.50 2.12
N ASP A 95 -7.95 5.14 1.22
CA ASP A 95 -7.48 5.53 -0.10
C ASP A 95 -6.43 6.64 -0.08
N LEU A 96 -6.55 7.65 0.79
CA LEU A 96 -5.62 8.78 0.77
C LEU A 96 -4.19 8.37 1.13
N VAL A 97 -4.00 7.57 2.18
CA VAL A 97 -2.67 7.09 2.59
C VAL A 97 -2.11 6.13 1.56
N SER A 98 -2.93 5.20 1.07
CA SER A 98 -2.54 4.24 0.02
C SER A 98 -2.15 4.94 -1.27
N ALA A 99 -2.97 5.88 -1.75
CA ALA A 99 -2.71 6.65 -2.95
C ALA A 99 -1.46 7.55 -2.81
N ALA A 100 -1.23 8.13 -1.63
CA ALA A 100 -0.09 9.00 -1.37
C ALA A 100 1.23 8.24 -1.14
N SER A 101 1.19 6.99 -0.70
CA SER A 101 2.37 6.23 -0.27
C SER A 101 3.44 6.09 -1.36
N PHE A 102 3.03 5.91 -2.62
CA PHE A 102 3.95 5.85 -3.75
C PHE A 102 4.63 7.19 -3.99
N GLU A 103 3.85 8.28 -4.05
CA GLU A 103 4.35 9.62 -4.32
C GLU A 103 5.25 10.14 -3.20
N LEU A 104 4.94 9.82 -1.94
CA LEU A 104 5.80 10.15 -0.80
C LEU A 104 7.20 9.51 -0.95
N ARG A 105 7.25 8.25 -1.36
CA ARG A 105 8.53 7.55 -1.56
C ARG A 105 9.28 8.07 -2.78
N ALA A 106 8.57 8.33 -3.87
CA ALA A 106 9.18 8.91 -5.06
C ALA A 106 9.81 10.29 -4.78
N LEU A 107 9.10 11.17 -4.06
CA LEU A 107 9.62 12.47 -3.64
C LEU A 107 10.79 12.36 -2.68
N ARG A 108 10.75 11.39 -1.73
CA ARG A 108 11.89 11.09 -0.85
C ARG A 108 13.11 10.64 -1.64
N ASP A 109 12.92 9.71 -2.57
CA ASP A 109 14.03 9.13 -3.35
C ASP A 109 14.65 10.16 -4.32
N LEU A 110 13.81 11.06 -4.85
CA LEU A 110 14.26 12.19 -5.66
C LEU A 110 15.11 13.18 -4.86
N THR A 111 14.73 13.45 -3.61
CA THR A 111 15.29 14.57 -2.84
C THR A 111 16.27 14.15 -1.74
N GLY A 112 16.15 12.92 -1.23
CA GLY A 112 16.81 12.45 -0.02
C GLY A 112 16.22 13.01 1.28
N GLU A 113 15.19 13.87 1.20
CA GLU A 113 14.57 14.53 2.35
C GLU A 113 13.32 13.80 2.84
N THR A 114 12.87 14.11 4.05
CA THR A 114 11.66 13.50 4.62
C THR A 114 10.41 14.07 3.97
N THR A 115 9.50 13.18 3.61
CA THR A 115 8.22 13.55 3.01
C THR A 115 7.07 13.21 3.94
N TYR A 116 5.99 13.99 3.86
CA TYR A 116 4.83 13.86 4.73
C TYR A 116 3.53 13.95 3.95
N LEU A 117 2.53 13.19 4.42
CA LEU A 117 1.13 13.38 4.12
C LEU A 117 0.45 13.97 5.34
N ALA A 118 -0.33 15.02 5.17
CA ALA A 118 -1.16 15.59 6.23
C ALA A 118 -2.57 15.90 5.74
N ILE A 119 -3.51 15.87 6.66
CA ILE A 119 -4.89 16.32 6.46
C ILE A 119 -5.18 17.52 7.34
N ARG A 120 -6.27 18.20 7.03
CA ARG A 120 -6.82 19.24 7.91
C ARG A 120 -7.59 18.60 9.07
N ASP A 121 -7.34 19.07 10.25
CA ASP A 121 -8.15 18.84 11.45
C ASP A 121 -8.47 20.19 12.10
N ASN A 122 -9.68 20.69 11.85
CA ASN A 122 -10.14 22.02 12.28
C ASN A 122 -9.23 23.17 11.76
N ASP A 123 -8.49 23.83 12.64
CA ASP A 123 -7.53 24.91 12.37
C ASP A 123 -6.07 24.44 12.35
N LYS A 124 -5.84 23.13 12.33
CA LYS A 124 -4.54 22.47 12.35
C LYS A 124 -4.38 21.50 11.19
N VAL A 125 -3.15 21.12 10.91
CA VAL A 125 -2.80 19.97 10.07
C VAL A 125 -2.38 18.80 10.95
N LEU A 126 -2.88 17.62 10.64
CA LEU A 126 -2.55 16.35 11.27
C LEU A 126 -1.69 15.52 10.33
N SER A 127 -0.47 15.14 10.77
CA SER A 127 0.41 14.28 9.98
C SER A 127 -0.09 12.83 10.02
N LEU A 128 -0.51 12.30 8.86
CA LEU A 128 -1.02 10.93 8.71
C LEU A 128 0.06 9.92 8.34
N GLU A 129 1.00 10.32 7.47
CA GLU A 129 2.05 9.42 6.97
C GLU A 129 3.37 10.19 6.86
N ARG A 130 4.48 9.47 7.04
CA ARG A 130 5.84 10.00 6.95
C ARG A 130 6.74 8.98 6.27
N CYS A 131 7.50 9.43 5.28
CA CYS A 131 8.55 8.66 4.66
C CYS A 131 9.89 9.30 4.99
N ASP A 132 10.68 8.63 5.83
CA ASP A 132 11.94 9.16 6.34
C ASP A 132 12.97 9.35 5.23
N GLY A 133 13.60 10.53 5.20
CA GLY A 133 14.70 10.84 4.31
C GLY A 133 15.97 10.03 4.63
N ALA A 134 16.87 9.98 3.67
CA ALA A 134 18.13 9.21 3.76
C ALA A 134 19.19 9.84 4.69
N HIS A 135 19.00 11.09 5.10
CA HIS A 135 19.98 11.83 5.88
C HIS A 135 19.84 11.64 7.39
N THR A 136 20.95 11.68 8.13
CA THR A 136 20.98 11.60 9.60
C THR A 136 20.28 12.82 10.23
N HIS A 137 20.57 14.04 9.72
CA HIS A 137 19.88 15.28 10.10
C HIS A 137 18.68 15.49 9.21
N ARG A 138 17.48 15.25 9.74
CA ARG A 138 16.21 15.32 9.02
C ARG A 138 15.13 15.98 9.86
N SER A 139 14.06 16.43 9.21
CA SER A 139 12.85 16.87 9.91
C SER A 139 12.27 15.72 10.74
N ALA A 140 11.97 15.98 12.01
CA ALA A 140 11.59 14.98 13.01
C ALA A 140 10.13 15.13 13.49
N ALA A 141 9.24 15.69 12.66
CA ALA A 141 7.83 15.76 13.03
C ALA A 141 7.25 14.35 13.22
N ALA A 142 6.63 14.13 14.37
CA ALA A 142 6.03 12.83 14.70
C ALA A 142 4.71 12.62 13.94
N MET A 143 4.39 11.36 13.65
CA MET A 143 3.08 10.93 13.18
C MET A 143 2.01 11.26 14.23
N GLY A 144 0.81 11.64 13.81
CA GLY A 144 -0.26 12.02 14.72
C GLY A 144 -0.07 13.40 15.39
N GLN A 145 0.97 14.15 15.03
CA GLN A 145 1.21 15.48 15.57
C GLN A 145 0.39 16.54 14.83
N HIS A 146 -0.31 17.36 15.60
CA HIS A 146 -0.98 18.55 15.10
C HIS A 146 -0.02 19.73 15.00
N LYS A 147 -0.15 20.50 13.92
CA LYS A 147 0.62 21.73 13.68
C LYS A 147 -0.31 22.86 13.23
N PRO A 148 0.01 24.12 13.53
CA PRO A 148 -0.80 25.23 13.04
C PRO A 148 -0.81 25.31 11.51
N MET A 149 -1.96 25.67 10.92
CA MET A 149 -2.07 25.79 9.46
C MET A 149 -1.34 27.03 8.91
N HIS A 150 -1.33 28.14 9.64
CA HIS A 150 -0.83 29.42 9.14
C HIS A 150 0.68 29.46 8.87
N CYS A 151 1.46 28.63 9.55
CA CYS A 151 2.93 28.65 9.51
C CYS A 151 3.54 27.34 8.98
N THR A 152 2.75 26.47 8.37
CA THR A 152 3.23 25.23 7.73
C THR A 152 2.97 25.27 6.24
N GLY A 153 3.89 24.73 5.44
CA GLY A 153 3.70 24.61 3.99
C GLY A 153 2.41 23.85 3.65
N GLN A 154 2.15 22.72 4.36
CA GLN A 154 0.92 21.92 4.20
C GLN A 154 -0.34 22.71 4.56
N GLY A 155 -0.33 23.44 5.66
CA GLY A 155 -1.46 24.24 6.10
C GLY A 155 -1.77 25.36 5.11
N LYS A 156 -0.77 26.11 4.65
CA LYS A 156 -0.93 27.15 3.63
C LYS A 156 -1.41 26.56 2.30
N ALA A 157 -0.88 25.41 1.89
CA ALA A 157 -1.32 24.71 0.68
C ALA A 157 -2.81 24.33 0.75
N ILE A 158 -3.26 23.73 1.86
CA ILE A 158 -4.67 23.37 2.07
C ILE A 158 -5.55 24.64 2.08
N LEU A 159 -5.18 25.66 2.87
CA LEU A 159 -5.93 26.91 2.97
C LEU A 159 -6.10 27.60 1.62
N SER A 160 -5.07 27.57 0.76
CA SER A 160 -5.07 28.26 -0.53
C SER A 160 -6.15 27.78 -1.49
N VAL A 161 -6.56 26.50 -1.41
CA VAL A 161 -7.52 25.87 -2.32
C VAL A 161 -8.90 25.63 -1.70
N MET A 162 -9.08 25.97 -0.42
CA MET A 162 -10.39 25.91 0.24
C MET A 162 -11.39 26.89 -0.38
N PRO A 163 -12.71 26.60 -0.28
CA PRO A 163 -13.76 27.56 -0.63
C PRO A 163 -13.55 28.89 0.12
N GLU A 164 -13.71 30.00 -0.59
CA GLU A 164 -13.34 31.33 -0.08
C GLU A 164 -14.06 31.71 1.22
N SER A 165 -15.35 31.38 1.32
CA SER A 165 -16.13 31.65 2.53
C SER A 165 -15.58 30.91 3.75
N GLU A 166 -15.30 29.60 3.60
CA GLU A 166 -14.77 28.77 4.66
C GLU A 166 -13.34 29.21 5.06
N ARG A 167 -12.49 29.51 4.06
CA ARG A 167 -11.13 30.02 4.28
C ARG A 167 -11.14 31.32 5.07
N ARG A 168 -11.99 32.29 4.69
CA ARG A 168 -12.10 33.59 5.40
C ARG A 168 -12.52 33.40 6.85
N ASP A 169 -13.53 32.58 7.09
CA ASP A 169 -14.01 32.30 8.44
C ASP A 169 -12.95 31.65 9.30
N LEU A 170 -12.23 30.67 8.73
CA LEU A 170 -11.15 29.96 9.42
C LEU A 170 -10.00 30.94 9.76
N VAL A 171 -9.50 31.73 8.79
CA VAL A 171 -8.41 32.69 8.99
C VAL A 171 -8.81 33.77 10.00
N ARG A 172 -10.10 34.15 10.04
CA ARG A 172 -10.60 35.15 11.02
C ARG A 172 -10.48 34.64 12.47
N HIS A 173 -10.74 33.35 12.70
CA HIS A 173 -10.86 32.81 14.07
C HIS A 173 -9.62 32.05 14.54
N MET A 174 -8.73 31.60 13.61
CA MET A 174 -7.52 30.89 14.01
C MET A 174 -6.53 31.78 14.77
N GLN A 175 -5.80 31.15 15.69
CA GLN A 175 -4.72 31.84 16.42
C GLN A 175 -3.44 31.82 15.59
N LEU A 176 -2.91 32.99 15.26
CA LEU A 176 -1.65 33.17 14.53
C LEU A 176 -0.49 33.31 15.54
N THR A 177 -0.15 32.21 16.21
CA THR A 177 0.92 32.17 17.22
C THR A 177 2.29 32.29 16.56
N ALA A 178 3.12 33.21 16.99
CA ALA A 178 4.52 33.32 16.56
C ALA A 178 5.33 32.15 17.16
N LEU A 179 5.87 31.29 16.30
CA LEU A 179 6.75 30.19 16.69
C LEU A 179 8.22 30.54 16.43
N THR A 180 8.48 31.37 15.44
CA THR A 180 9.78 31.95 15.10
C THR A 180 9.60 33.43 14.76
N PRO A 181 10.67 34.21 14.65
CA PRO A 181 10.59 35.60 14.16
C PRO A 181 10.07 35.71 12.71
N LEU A 182 10.06 34.60 11.95
CA LEU A 182 9.63 34.56 10.55
C LEU A 182 8.18 34.08 10.39
N THR A 183 7.53 33.66 11.47
CA THR A 183 6.13 33.22 11.44
C THR A 183 5.21 34.38 11.03
N ILE A 184 4.34 34.14 10.05
CA ILE A 184 3.29 35.10 9.66
C ILE A 184 2.24 35.18 10.78
N THR A 185 2.12 36.35 11.41
CA THR A 185 1.18 36.61 12.52
C THR A 185 0.11 37.64 12.16
N ASP A 186 0.24 38.28 11.01
CA ASP A 186 -0.75 39.23 10.48
C ASP A 186 -1.70 38.53 9.49
N ARG A 187 -3.02 38.79 9.60
CA ARG A 187 -4.05 38.16 8.78
C ARG A 187 -4.08 38.63 7.33
N GLU A 188 -3.77 39.90 7.10
CA GLU A 188 -3.67 40.43 5.74
C GLU A 188 -2.48 39.81 5.01
N GLN A 189 -1.33 39.74 5.68
CA GLN A 189 -0.13 39.12 5.14
C GLN A 189 -0.36 37.63 4.88
N LEU A 190 -1.04 36.91 5.78
CA LEU A 190 -1.41 35.51 5.55
C LEU A 190 -2.32 35.37 4.32
N THR A 191 -3.31 36.25 4.17
CA THR A 191 -4.23 36.22 3.02
C THR A 191 -3.48 36.39 1.71
N ILE A 192 -2.55 37.36 1.65
CA ILE A 192 -1.69 37.59 0.48
C ILE A 192 -0.83 36.33 0.19
N GLU A 193 -0.19 35.73 1.22
CA GLU A 193 0.60 34.50 1.06
C GLU A 193 -0.24 33.34 0.55
N LEU A 194 -1.51 33.23 0.97
CA LEU A 194 -2.42 32.18 0.48
C LEU A 194 -2.81 32.40 -0.99
N GLU A 195 -2.95 33.62 -1.46
CA GLU A 195 -3.20 33.93 -2.87
C GLU A 195 -1.97 33.62 -3.73
N VAL A 196 -0.76 33.97 -3.25
CA VAL A 196 0.50 33.59 -3.89
C VAL A 196 0.65 32.07 -3.94
N THR A 197 0.35 31.38 -2.84
CA THR A 197 0.36 29.90 -2.74
C THR A 197 -0.60 29.28 -3.75
N ARG A 198 -1.81 29.84 -3.87
CA ARG A 198 -2.80 29.37 -4.86
C ARG A 198 -2.33 29.57 -6.30
N ALA A 199 -1.74 30.71 -6.60
CA ALA A 199 -1.26 31.03 -7.96
C ALA A 199 -0.10 30.14 -8.40
N ARG A 200 0.84 29.82 -7.49
CA ARG A 200 1.99 28.96 -7.79
C ARG A 200 1.68 27.47 -7.66
N GLY A 201 0.57 27.08 -6.99
CA GLY A 201 0.16 25.68 -6.80
C GLY A 201 0.82 24.94 -5.63
N TYR A 202 1.68 25.61 -4.85
CA TYR A 202 2.35 25.02 -3.69
C TYR A 202 2.61 26.04 -2.60
N GLY A 203 2.59 25.62 -1.33
CA GLY A 203 2.88 26.41 -0.14
C GLY A 203 4.33 26.20 0.33
N ILE A 204 4.93 27.22 0.88
CA ILE A 204 6.28 27.18 1.46
C ILE A 204 6.19 27.54 2.94
N ASP A 205 6.89 26.79 3.77
CA ASP A 205 7.27 27.16 5.13
C ASP A 205 8.77 27.52 5.09
N ASP A 206 9.06 28.82 5.21
CA ASP A 206 10.42 29.34 5.19
C ASP A 206 10.88 29.63 6.62
N GLU A 207 11.16 28.59 7.38
CA GLU A 207 11.58 28.68 8.78
C GLU A 207 10.52 29.28 9.73
N GLU A 208 9.23 29.21 9.33
CA GLU A 208 8.11 29.76 10.08
C GLU A 208 7.72 28.91 11.28
N ILE A 209 7.78 27.58 11.16
CA ILE A 209 7.47 26.64 12.26
C ILE A 209 8.68 26.39 13.16
N ALA A 210 9.88 26.38 12.61
CA ALA A 210 11.13 26.18 13.34
C ALA A 210 12.31 26.74 12.54
N LEU A 211 13.18 27.52 13.19
CA LEU A 211 14.39 28.04 12.57
C LEU A 211 15.27 26.87 12.08
N GLY A 212 15.87 27.04 10.91
CA GLY A 212 16.72 26.02 10.27
C GLY A 212 15.96 24.89 9.58
N ILE A 213 14.63 24.91 9.55
CA ILE A 213 13.79 23.93 8.84
C ILE A 213 12.96 24.65 7.79
N ARG A 214 12.92 24.08 6.59
CA ARG A 214 12.07 24.52 5.48
C ARG A 214 11.22 23.40 4.95
N CYS A 215 10.08 23.78 4.37
CA CYS A 215 9.16 22.82 3.76
C CYS A 215 8.51 23.40 2.52
N VAL A 216 8.32 22.57 1.50
CA VAL A 216 7.45 22.84 0.36
C VAL A 216 6.33 21.82 0.31
N ALA A 217 5.09 22.26 0.07
CA ALA A 217 3.91 21.41 0.13
C ALA A 217 2.90 21.77 -0.95
N ALA A 218 2.18 20.77 -1.45
CA ALA A 218 1.09 21.00 -2.41
C ALA A 218 -0.21 20.34 -1.95
N PRO A 219 -1.37 20.97 -2.23
CA PRO A 219 -2.66 20.45 -1.82
C PRO A 219 -3.07 19.27 -2.69
N ILE A 220 -3.65 18.24 -2.05
CA ILE A 220 -4.31 17.13 -2.72
C ILE A 220 -5.77 17.50 -2.87
N VAL A 221 -6.22 17.65 -4.11
CA VAL A 221 -7.61 17.95 -4.45
C VAL A 221 -8.15 16.83 -5.33
N ASP A 222 -9.28 16.25 -4.96
CA ASP A 222 -9.91 15.20 -5.75
C ASP A 222 -10.63 15.77 -6.99
N SER A 223 -11.14 14.93 -7.89
CA SER A 223 -11.82 15.38 -9.12
C SER A 223 -13.14 16.10 -8.86
N ALA A 224 -13.72 15.94 -7.68
CA ALA A 224 -14.91 16.68 -7.27
C ALA A 224 -14.56 18.08 -6.73
N GLY A 225 -13.26 18.42 -6.64
CA GLY A 225 -12.76 19.69 -6.12
C GLY A 225 -12.65 19.73 -4.58
N HIS A 226 -12.79 18.61 -3.89
CA HIS A 226 -12.63 18.58 -2.44
C HIS A 226 -11.16 18.49 -2.05
N VAL A 227 -10.78 19.26 -1.05
CA VAL A 227 -9.43 19.24 -0.48
C VAL A 227 -9.30 18.04 0.46
N ARG A 228 -8.45 17.07 0.09
CA ARG A 228 -8.26 15.82 0.83
C ARG A 228 -7.08 15.88 1.80
N GLY A 229 -6.12 16.76 1.55
CA GLY A 229 -4.91 16.90 2.36
C GLY A 229 -3.81 17.66 1.65
N ALA A 230 -2.56 17.40 2.04
CA ALA A 230 -1.38 17.91 1.34
C ALA A 230 -0.20 16.96 1.45
N LEU A 231 0.60 16.89 0.37
CA LEU A 231 1.95 16.29 0.37
C LEU A 231 3.00 17.36 0.65
N SER A 232 4.11 16.97 1.28
CA SER A 232 5.24 17.88 1.48
C SER A 232 6.59 17.21 1.54
N ILE A 233 7.63 18.01 1.26
CA ILE A 233 9.04 17.71 1.50
C ILE A 233 9.53 18.68 2.57
N ALA A 234 10.16 18.18 3.63
CA ALA A 234 10.71 19.00 4.70
C ALA A 234 12.12 18.57 5.07
N GLY A 235 12.98 19.54 5.32
CA GLY A 235 14.37 19.30 5.68
C GLY A 235 15.08 20.55 6.19
N PRO A 236 16.38 20.44 6.52
CA PRO A 236 17.18 21.56 6.97
C PRO A 236 17.31 22.66 5.90
N ALA A 237 17.24 23.93 6.34
CA ALA A 237 17.27 25.10 5.44
C ALA A 237 18.57 25.19 4.60
N TYR A 238 19.69 24.65 5.09
CA TYR A 238 20.95 24.64 4.34
C TYR A 238 20.96 23.66 3.16
N ARG A 239 20.05 22.65 3.13
CA ARG A 239 19.85 21.76 1.98
C ARG A 239 18.62 22.16 1.16
N LEU A 240 17.55 22.58 1.82
CA LEU A 240 16.36 23.13 1.17
C LEU A 240 16.50 24.66 1.10
N THR A 241 17.36 25.15 0.20
CA THR A 241 17.47 26.57 -0.10
C THR A 241 16.19 27.07 -0.78
N ARG A 242 15.98 28.39 -0.84
CA ARG A 242 14.79 28.96 -1.51
C ARG A 242 14.73 28.55 -2.99
N GLU A 243 15.85 28.60 -3.68
CA GLU A 243 15.95 28.19 -5.08
C GLU A 243 15.59 26.70 -5.26
N ARG A 244 16.01 25.85 -4.30
CA ARG A 244 15.65 24.45 -4.33
C ARG A 244 14.17 24.20 -4.03
N LEU A 245 13.55 24.99 -3.14
CA LEU A 245 12.11 24.94 -2.91
C LEU A 245 11.31 25.31 -4.17
N ASP A 246 11.77 26.34 -4.90
CA ASP A 246 11.13 26.78 -6.14
C ASP A 246 11.25 25.72 -7.27
N LEU A 247 12.35 24.97 -7.30
CA LEU A 247 12.51 23.83 -8.21
C LEU A 247 11.65 22.62 -7.82
N LEU A 248 11.52 22.34 -6.51
CA LEU A 248 10.76 21.20 -6.01
C LEU A 248 9.25 21.44 -5.94
N GLY A 249 8.82 22.69 -5.85
CA GLY A 249 7.40 23.04 -5.75
C GLY A 249 6.54 22.44 -6.86
N PRO A 250 6.89 22.61 -8.14
CA PRO A 250 6.16 21.99 -9.26
C PRO A 250 6.12 20.45 -9.18
N GLU A 251 7.17 19.79 -8.72
CA GLU A 251 7.22 18.32 -8.58
C GLU A 251 6.28 17.84 -7.47
N VAL A 252 6.25 18.53 -6.33
CA VAL A 252 5.31 18.23 -5.24
C VAL A 252 3.87 18.48 -5.68
N ALA A 253 3.62 19.55 -6.45
CA ALA A 253 2.31 19.85 -7.02
C ALA A 253 1.86 18.77 -8.02
N ALA A 254 2.73 18.33 -8.91
CA ALA A 254 2.45 17.24 -9.84
C ALA A 254 2.15 15.92 -9.11
N SER A 255 2.92 15.59 -8.06
CA SER A 255 2.65 14.43 -7.20
C SER A 255 1.31 14.52 -6.48
N ALA A 256 0.96 15.69 -5.94
CA ALA A 256 -0.33 15.91 -5.28
C ALA A 256 -1.52 15.78 -6.26
N ILE A 257 -1.37 16.25 -7.50
CA ILE A 257 -2.37 16.08 -8.56
C ILE A 257 -2.55 14.59 -8.90
N ARG A 258 -1.47 13.81 -9.03
CA ARG A 258 -1.55 12.36 -9.28
C ARG A 258 -2.29 11.66 -8.15
N VAL A 259 -2.00 11.97 -6.89
CA VAL A 259 -2.75 11.44 -5.74
C VAL A 259 -4.21 11.83 -5.80
N GLY A 260 -4.51 13.10 -6.06
CA GLY A 260 -5.89 13.61 -6.16
C GLY A 260 -6.69 12.93 -7.26
N SER A 261 -6.08 12.71 -8.43
CA SER A 261 -6.72 12.00 -9.54
C SER A 261 -7.05 10.54 -9.21
N GLN A 262 -6.20 9.86 -8.44
CA GLN A 262 -6.46 8.50 -7.97
C GLN A 262 -7.65 8.45 -6.98
N LEU A 263 -7.78 9.44 -6.10
CA LEU A 263 -8.91 9.53 -5.15
C LEU A 263 -10.26 9.74 -5.86
N ALA A 264 -10.25 10.37 -7.02
CA ALA A 264 -11.45 10.63 -7.81
C ALA A 264 -12.11 9.39 -8.41
N VAL A 265 -11.30 8.44 -8.79
CA VAL A 265 -11.78 7.17 -9.36
C VAL A 265 -12.62 6.40 -8.31
N HIS A 266 -12.36 6.62 -7.03
CA HIS A 266 -13.08 5.95 -5.94
C HIS A 266 -14.46 6.55 -5.60
N HIS A 267 -14.73 7.83 -5.91
CA HIS A 267 -16.04 8.44 -5.63
C HIS A 267 -17.11 8.21 -6.71
N THR A 268 -16.71 7.89 -7.95
CA THR A 268 -17.66 7.58 -9.02
C THR A 268 -18.08 6.11 -9.08
N HIS A 269 -17.41 5.21 -8.35
CA HIS A 269 -17.67 3.76 -8.36
C HIS A 269 -18.31 3.24 -7.07
N HIS A 270 -19.36 3.87 -6.61
CA HIS A 270 -20.06 3.50 -5.38
C HIS A 270 -20.88 2.21 -5.47
N ARG A 271 -20.58 1.23 -6.34
CA ARG A 271 -21.29 -0.07 -6.32
C ARG A 271 -20.54 -1.31 -6.83
N SER A 272 -19.35 -1.20 -7.43
CA SER A 272 -18.73 -2.38 -8.08
C SER A 272 -17.42 -2.91 -7.48
N ASP A 273 -16.64 -2.11 -6.73
CA ASP A 273 -15.31 -2.53 -6.28
C ASP A 273 -15.27 -3.08 -4.85
N VAL A 274 -16.33 -3.73 -4.39
CA VAL A 274 -16.29 -4.37 -3.08
C VAL A 274 -15.50 -5.67 -3.18
N LEU A 275 -14.24 -5.63 -2.72
CA LEU A 275 -13.44 -6.83 -2.51
C LEU A 275 -14.20 -7.80 -1.59
N GLN A 276 -14.40 -9.01 -2.06
CA GLN A 276 -15.08 -10.06 -1.31
C GLN A 276 -14.21 -11.32 -1.24
N PRO A 277 -14.09 -11.97 -0.08
CA PRO A 277 -13.48 -13.27 -0.01
C PRO A 277 -14.38 -14.29 -0.70
N LEU A 278 -13.81 -15.13 -1.56
CA LEU A 278 -14.56 -16.15 -2.28
C LEU A 278 -14.93 -17.33 -1.39
N SER A 279 -14.13 -17.61 -0.37
CA SER A 279 -14.35 -18.72 0.55
C SER A 279 -13.63 -18.53 1.87
N GLU A 280 -14.02 -19.33 2.87
CA GLU A 280 -13.29 -19.43 4.14
C GLU A 280 -12.01 -20.29 4.04
N LYS A 281 -11.78 -20.98 2.91
CA LYS A 281 -10.57 -21.75 2.67
C LYS A 281 -9.38 -20.80 2.54
N TRP A 282 -8.33 -21.08 3.28
CA TRP A 282 -7.11 -20.30 3.24
C TRP A 282 -5.90 -21.18 2.91
N ALA A 283 -4.89 -20.57 2.32
CA ALA A 283 -3.60 -21.15 1.96
C ALA A 283 -2.48 -20.57 2.81
N PHE A 284 -1.41 -21.31 3.01
CA PHE A 284 -0.16 -20.77 3.53
C PHE A 284 0.45 -19.75 2.57
N HIS A 285 0.47 -20.08 1.27
CA HIS A 285 0.89 -19.20 0.20
C HIS A 285 0.02 -19.44 -1.03
N GLY A 286 -1.13 -18.76 -1.09
CA GLY A 286 -2.00 -18.79 -2.26
C GLY A 286 -1.32 -18.19 -3.48
N GLY A 287 -1.57 -18.71 -4.66
CA GLY A 287 -1.00 -18.22 -5.92
C GLY A 287 -1.55 -18.97 -7.12
N LEU A 288 -1.04 -18.60 -8.28
CA LEU A 288 -1.35 -19.23 -9.56
C LEU A 288 -2.85 -19.24 -9.89
N PRO A 289 -3.59 -18.14 -9.70
CA PRO A 289 -5.00 -18.12 -10.04
C PRO A 289 -5.17 -18.22 -11.56
N ARG A 290 -6.12 -19.04 -11.99
CA ARG A 290 -6.45 -19.25 -13.42
C ARG A 290 -7.96 -19.41 -13.56
N TRP A 291 -8.59 -18.50 -14.32
CA TRP A 291 -10.02 -18.60 -14.61
C TRP A 291 -10.28 -19.46 -15.84
N SER A 292 -11.11 -20.48 -15.70
CA SER A 292 -11.58 -21.31 -16.80
C SER A 292 -12.90 -20.78 -17.33
N ASP A 293 -12.89 -20.26 -18.55
CA ASP A 293 -14.10 -19.73 -19.17
C ASP A 293 -15.06 -20.85 -19.64
N SER A 294 -14.53 -22.02 -19.98
CA SER A 294 -15.33 -23.18 -20.35
C SER A 294 -16.06 -23.80 -19.16
N GLU A 295 -15.42 -23.85 -17.99
CA GLU A 295 -16.00 -24.44 -16.78
C GLU A 295 -16.64 -23.40 -15.85
N LYS A 296 -16.48 -22.08 -16.16
CA LYS A 296 -16.94 -20.95 -15.32
C LYS A 296 -16.48 -21.08 -13.87
N CYS A 297 -15.23 -21.44 -13.66
CA CYS A 297 -14.64 -21.62 -12.35
C CYS A 297 -13.21 -21.06 -12.27
N LEU A 298 -12.78 -20.78 -11.04
CA LEU A 298 -11.42 -20.36 -10.72
C LEU A 298 -10.63 -21.55 -10.18
N TYR A 299 -9.48 -21.82 -10.78
CA TYR A 299 -8.45 -22.67 -10.20
C TYR A 299 -7.40 -21.82 -9.51
N TRP A 300 -6.88 -22.27 -8.36
CA TRP A 300 -5.78 -21.63 -7.67
C TRP A 300 -5.03 -22.65 -6.81
N ALA A 301 -3.81 -22.35 -6.39
CA ALA A 301 -2.98 -23.27 -5.65
C ALA A 301 -2.48 -22.71 -4.32
N ASP A 302 -2.36 -23.56 -3.29
CA ASP A 302 -1.47 -23.32 -2.16
C ASP A 302 -0.08 -23.88 -2.53
N ARG A 303 0.91 -23.00 -2.69
CA ARG A 303 2.26 -23.37 -3.11
C ARG A 303 3.08 -24.04 -2.01
N LEU A 304 2.73 -23.80 -0.74
CA LEU A 304 3.46 -24.31 0.43
C LEU A 304 2.74 -25.45 1.15
N GLY A 305 1.42 -25.45 1.16
CA GLY A 305 0.61 -26.61 1.53
C GLY A 305 0.11 -27.31 0.26
N PRO A 306 1.00 -27.96 -0.55
CA PRO A 306 0.81 -28.12 -1.98
C PRO A 306 -0.52 -28.75 -2.36
N ALA A 307 -1.47 -27.89 -2.70
CA ALA A 307 -2.86 -28.24 -3.02
C ALA A 307 -3.41 -27.37 -4.14
N VAL A 308 -4.23 -27.94 -4.99
CA VAL A 308 -4.99 -27.24 -6.03
C VAL A 308 -6.45 -27.16 -5.59
N TYR A 309 -7.01 -26.00 -5.67
CA TYR A 309 -8.40 -25.72 -5.37
C TYR A 309 -9.15 -25.27 -6.64
N ARG A 310 -10.44 -25.57 -6.67
CA ARG A 310 -11.39 -25.13 -7.68
C ARG A 310 -12.53 -24.41 -6.95
N HIS A 311 -12.91 -23.25 -7.43
CA HIS A 311 -14.02 -22.47 -6.91
C HIS A 311 -15.02 -22.19 -8.03
N ASP A 312 -16.28 -22.54 -7.79
CA ASP A 312 -17.42 -22.31 -8.67
C ASP A 312 -18.66 -21.91 -7.87
N ALA A 313 -19.84 -21.97 -8.47
CA ALA A 313 -21.10 -21.66 -7.80
C ALA A 313 -21.41 -22.51 -6.56
N ASP A 314 -20.87 -23.74 -6.51
CA ASP A 314 -21.03 -24.67 -5.39
C ASP A 314 -20.01 -24.43 -4.26
N GLY A 315 -19.08 -23.51 -4.46
CA GLY A 315 -18.06 -23.15 -3.48
C GLY A 315 -16.65 -23.62 -3.81
N THR A 316 -15.76 -23.64 -2.82
CA THR A 316 -14.35 -24.01 -2.98
C THR A 316 -14.09 -25.44 -2.56
N GLN A 317 -13.55 -26.23 -3.47
CA GLN A 317 -13.18 -27.63 -3.27
C GLN A 317 -11.69 -27.84 -3.50
N ASN A 318 -11.07 -28.74 -2.72
CA ASN A 318 -9.72 -29.23 -3.00
C ASN A 318 -9.84 -30.32 -4.09
N VAL A 319 -9.19 -30.09 -5.23
CA VAL A 319 -9.26 -31.01 -6.39
C VAL A 319 -8.02 -31.88 -6.53
N PHE A 320 -6.89 -31.45 -5.95
CA PHE A 320 -5.65 -32.24 -5.99
C PHE A 320 -4.71 -31.85 -4.85
N ARG A 321 -3.95 -32.80 -4.32
CA ARG A 321 -2.83 -32.58 -3.40
C ARG A 321 -1.56 -33.18 -3.99
N SER A 322 -0.47 -32.42 -3.89
CA SER A 322 0.87 -32.87 -4.28
C SER A 322 1.72 -33.12 -3.03
N ASP A 323 2.68 -34.03 -3.14
CA ASP A 323 3.71 -34.21 -2.11
C ASP A 323 4.88 -33.23 -2.29
N HIS A 324 4.89 -32.49 -3.40
CA HIS A 324 5.94 -31.55 -3.79
C HIS A 324 5.38 -30.14 -4.00
N PRO A 325 6.18 -29.07 -3.76
CA PRO A 325 5.78 -27.69 -3.99
C PRO A 325 5.30 -27.45 -5.42
N ILE A 326 4.19 -26.72 -5.56
CA ILE A 326 3.64 -26.33 -6.86
C ILE A 326 4.35 -25.04 -7.30
N ILE A 327 5.07 -25.14 -8.42
CA ILE A 327 5.83 -24.04 -9.00
C ILE A 327 4.98 -23.22 -9.97
N GLY A 328 4.21 -23.92 -10.80
CA GLY A 328 3.35 -23.33 -11.82
C GLY A 328 2.10 -24.16 -12.04
N MET A 329 1.05 -23.51 -12.51
CA MET A 329 -0.21 -24.14 -12.89
C MET A 329 -0.78 -23.43 -14.12
N GLU A 330 -1.17 -24.22 -15.12
CA GLU A 330 -1.84 -23.72 -16.32
C GLU A 330 -3.07 -24.58 -16.63
N LEU A 331 -4.04 -24.03 -17.37
CA LEU A 331 -5.23 -24.78 -17.77
C LEU A 331 -4.94 -25.66 -18.99
N THR A 332 -5.55 -26.85 -18.99
CA THR A 332 -5.61 -27.75 -20.16
C THR A 332 -7.05 -27.92 -20.62
N PRO A 333 -7.32 -28.51 -21.81
CA PRO A 333 -8.69 -28.74 -22.25
C PRO A 333 -9.56 -29.51 -21.25
N ASP A 334 -8.94 -30.41 -20.49
CA ASP A 334 -9.64 -31.39 -19.63
C ASP A 334 -9.28 -31.22 -18.14
N GLY A 335 -8.61 -30.16 -17.73
CA GLY A 335 -8.19 -29.95 -16.34
C GLY A 335 -7.02 -29.00 -16.18
N VAL A 336 -5.98 -29.39 -15.42
CA VAL A 336 -4.82 -28.54 -15.13
C VAL A 336 -3.50 -29.25 -15.40
N PHE A 337 -2.54 -28.46 -15.89
CA PHE A 337 -1.12 -28.78 -15.95
C PHE A 337 -0.43 -28.21 -14.72
N LEU A 338 0.32 -29.03 -13.99
CA LEU A 338 1.11 -28.63 -12.83
C LEU A 338 2.59 -28.79 -13.09
N ALA A 339 3.36 -27.74 -12.80
CA ALA A 339 4.81 -27.80 -12.73
C ALA A 339 5.25 -27.96 -11.27
N LEU A 340 6.02 -28.97 -11.01
CA LEU A 340 6.66 -29.29 -9.73
C LEU A 340 8.19 -29.12 -9.87
N ASP A 341 8.91 -29.27 -8.77
CA ASP A 341 10.37 -29.10 -8.73
C ASP A 341 11.17 -30.12 -9.54
N HIS A 342 10.61 -31.29 -9.82
CA HIS A 342 11.31 -32.40 -10.52
C HIS A 342 10.52 -33.03 -11.67
N GLU A 343 9.21 -32.78 -11.75
CA GLU A 343 8.32 -33.29 -12.78
C GLU A 343 7.19 -32.32 -13.11
N TYR A 344 6.46 -32.64 -14.15
CA TYR A 344 5.18 -32.03 -14.46
C TYR A 344 4.06 -33.06 -14.52
N LEU A 345 2.84 -32.66 -14.18
CA LEU A 345 1.66 -33.50 -14.11
C LEU A 345 0.52 -32.93 -14.95
N PHE A 346 -0.20 -33.79 -15.63
CA PHE A 346 -1.52 -33.49 -16.19
C PHE A 346 -2.59 -34.10 -15.28
N ILE A 347 -3.52 -33.28 -14.81
CA ILE A 347 -4.56 -33.68 -13.86
C ILE A 347 -5.92 -33.41 -14.48
N THR A 348 -6.73 -34.45 -14.53
CA THR A 348 -8.12 -34.41 -15.00
C THR A 348 -9.02 -35.00 -13.93
N ALA A 349 -10.09 -34.31 -13.55
CA ALA A 349 -11.02 -34.74 -12.50
C ALA A 349 -10.32 -35.23 -11.21
N GLY A 350 -9.27 -34.49 -10.80
CA GLY A 350 -8.51 -34.76 -9.58
C GLY A 350 -7.56 -35.96 -9.64
N ARG A 351 -7.34 -36.56 -10.82
CA ARG A 351 -6.46 -37.73 -11.03
C ARG A 351 -5.32 -37.38 -11.98
N ILE A 352 -4.14 -37.90 -11.68
CA ILE A 352 -2.98 -37.80 -12.59
C ILE A 352 -3.28 -38.64 -13.83
N ARG A 353 -3.36 -37.98 -14.99
CA ARG A 353 -3.53 -38.60 -16.30
C ARG A 353 -2.19 -38.91 -16.96
N ALA A 354 -1.24 -37.99 -16.85
CA ALA A 354 0.11 -38.13 -17.39
C ALA A 354 1.12 -37.39 -16.52
N ARG A 355 2.39 -37.80 -16.61
CA ARG A 355 3.51 -37.12 -15.96
C ARG A 355 4.75 -37.19 -16.85
N GLY A 356 5.63 -36.23 -16.68
CA GLY A 356 6.91 -36.19 -17.35
C GLY A 356 7.96 -35.46 -16.53
N LYS A 357 9.22 -35.59 -16.93
CA LYS A 357 10.36 -34.93 -16.30
C LYS A 357 10.83 -33.75 -17.13
N TRP A 358 11.35 -32.72 -16.46
CA TRP A 358 11.95 -31.58 -17.12
C TRP A 358 13.26 -31.97 -17.82
N GLY A 359 13.38 -31.68 -19.11
CA GLY A 359 14.60 -31.91 -19.90
C GLY A 359 15.62 -30.76 -19.84
N PHE A 360 15.28 -29.64 -19.18
CA PHE A 360 16.08 -28.42 -19.21
C PHE A 360 16.38 -27.81 -17.83
N GLY A 361 16.00 -28.45 -16.76
CA GLY A 361 16.08 -27.94 -15.39
C GLY A 361 14.71 -27.50 -14.83
N VAL A 362 14.69 -27.05 -13.59
CA VAL A 362 13.45 -26.71 -12.87
C VAL A 362 12.97 -25.31 -13.29
N PRO A 363 11.74 -25.17 -13.79
CA PRO A 363 11.16 -23.85 -14.02
C PRO A 363 10.88 -23.15 -12.69
N THR A 364 10.87 -21.82 -12.68
CA THR A 364 10.55 -21.01 -11.51
C THR A 364 9.19 -20.32 -11.61
N CYS A 365 8.73 -20.06 -12.82
CA CYS A 365 7.36 -19.65 -13.14
C CYS A 365 7.02 -20.01 -14.59
N LEU A 366 5.74 -20.03 -14.89
CA LEU A 366 5.16 -20.41 -16.18
C LEU A 366 4.10 -19.39 -16.60
N CYS A 367 3.88 -19.32 -17.92
CA CYS A 367 2.79 -18.57 -18.52
C CYS A 367 2.41 -19.22 -19.86
N THR A 368 1.13 -19.28 -20.17
CA THR A 368 0.62 -19.76 -21.47
C THR A 368 0.22 -18.59 -22.34
N ASP A 369 0.68 -18.56 -23.59
CA ASP A 369 0.24 -17.57 -24.57
C ASP A 369 -1.11 -17.94 -25.20
N ARG A 370 -1.67 -17.02 -26.00
CA ARG A 370 -2.96 -17.24 -26.67
C ARG A 370 -3.00 -18.43 -27.63
N ALA A 371 -1.84 -18.80 -28.20
CA ALA A 371 -1.72 -19.95 -29.11
C ALA A 371 -1.60 -21.28 -28.34
N GLY A 372 -1.57 -21.24 -27.01
CA GLY A 372 -1.41 -22.40 -26.13
C GLY A 372 0.05 -22.84 -25.96
N LYS A 373 1.02 -22.03 -26.36
CA LYS A 373 2.45 -22.28 -26.10
C LYS A 373 2.78 -21.98 -24.66
N LEU A 374 3.59 -22.81 -24.05
CA LEU A 374 4.00 -22.69 -22.67
C LEU A 374 5.37 -22.01 -22.57
N TRP A 375 5.43 -20.88 -21.87
CA TRP A 375 6.64 -20.14 -21.60
C TRP A 375 7.11 -20.41 -20.16
N ALA A 376 8.42 -20.51 -19.96
CA ALA A 376 9.02 -20.78 -18.67
C ALA A 376 10.23 -19.91 -18.38
N VAL A 377 10.44 -19.66 -17.10
CA VAL A 377 11.69 -19.09 -16.57
C VAL A 377 12.49 -20.20 -15.92
N ILE A 378 13.77 -20.29 -16.26
CA ILE A 378 14.71 -21.22 -15.63
C ILE A 378 15.94 -20.51 -15.07
N ARG A 379 16.45 -21.02 -13.96
CA ARG A 379 17.73 -20.59 -13.40
C ARG A 379 18.85 -21.46 -13.95
N MET A 380 19.89 -20.83 -14.48
CA MET A 380 21.07 -21.50 -15.01
C MET A 380 22.15 -21.69 -13.95
N THR A 381 23.02 -22.66 -14.18
CA THR A 381 24.29 -22.77 -13.46
C THR A 381 25.12 -21.50 -13.70
N GLY A 382 25.48 -20.78 -12.62
CA GLY A 382 26.15 -19.47 -12.76
C GLY A 382 25.28 -18.27 -12.39
N GLY A 383 24.00 -18.51 -11.99
CA GLY A 383 23.15 -17.44 -11.43
C GLY A 383 22.41 -16.58 -12.46
N GLN A 384 22.53 -16.92 -13.74
CA GLN A 384 21.75 -16.29 -14.82
C GLN A 384 20.35 -16.92 -14.93
N TRP A 385 19.42 -16.17 -15.50
CA TRP A 385 18.04 -16.57 -15.72
C TRP A 385 17.72 -16.51 -17.20
N LYS A 386 16.93 -17.48 -17.69
CA LYS A 386 16.49 -17.54 -19.08
C LYS A 386 14.97 -17.65 -19.13
N VAL A 387 14.40 -16.97 -20.12
CA VAL A 387 13.00 -17.10 -20.49
C VAL A 387 12.93 -17.76 -21.88
N GLY A 388 12.11 -18.78 -22.02
CA GLY A 388 11.97 -19.50 -23.27
C GLY A 388 10.65 -20.25 -23.39
N GLU A 389 10.38 -20.74 -24.62
CA GLU A 389 9.24 -21.59 -24.95
C GLU A 389 9.58 -23.04 -24.60
N ILE A 390 8.66 -23.75 -23.95
CA ILE A 390 8.74 -25.20 -23.74
C ILE A 390 8.19 -25.89 -24.98
N ASN A 391 9.05 -26.61 -25.68
CA ASN A 391 8.68 -27.39 -26.85
C ASN A 391 7.87 -28.65 -26.46
N ARG A 392 7.22 -29.26 -27.46
CA ARG A 392 6.45 -30.50 -27.26
C ARG A 392 7.30 -31.68 -26.78
N ASP A 393 8.57 -31.72 -27.14
CA ASP A 393 9.53 -32.75 -26.71
C ASP A 393 10.09 -32.49 -25.29
N GLY A 394 9.58 -31.49 -24.58
CA GLY A 394 10.03 -31.13 -23.24
C GLY A 394 11.36 -30.39 -23.20
N THR A 395 11.90 -29.89 -24.34
CA THR A 395 13.07 -29.02 -24.38
C THR A 395 12.68 -27.55 -24.27
N LEU A 396 13.63 -26.68 -23.94
CA LEU A 396 13.42 -25.24 -23.83
C LEU A 396 14.13 -24.49 -24.97
N SER A 397 13.38 -23.73 -25.76
CA SER A 397 13.91 -22.77 -26.72
C SER A 397 14.07 -21.41 -26.05
N SER A 398 15.32 -21.05 -25.67
CA SER A 398 15.62 -19.81 -24.95
C SER A 398 15.60 -18.59 -25.87
N HIS A 399 14.91 -17.53 -25.45
CA HIS A 399 14.79 -16.26 -26.20
C HIS A 399 15.41 -15.08 -25.49
N TRP A 400 15.26 -14.97 -24.15
CA TRP A 400 15.75 -13.83 -23.36
C TRP A 400 16.59 -14.30 -22.17
N HIS A 401 17.55 -13.43 -21.77
CA HIS A 401 18.50 -13.69 -20.69
C HIS A 401 18.48 -12.55 -19.69
N PHE A 402 18.56 -12.90 -18.40
CA PHE A 402 18.55 -11.94 -17.29
C PHE A 402 19.67 -12.26 -16.31
N ASN A 403 20.21 -11.19 -15.69
CA ASN A 403 21.18 -11.30 -14.61
C ASN A 403 20.52 -11.22 -13.22
N GLU A 404 19.20 -11.17 -13.17
CA GLU A 404 18.39 -11.12 -11.96
C GLU A 404 17.22 -12.10 -12.03
N ALA A 405 16.67 -12.43 -10.84
CA ALA A 405 15.58 -13.41 -10.73
C ALA A 405 14.29 -12.89 -11.34
N ILE A 406 13.70 -13.67 -12.23
CA ILE A 406 12.36 -13.44 -12.76
C ILE A 406 11.38 -14.33 -12.00
N SER A 407 10.39 -13.72 -11.39
CA SER A 407 9.43 -14.35 -10.46
C SER A 407 8.03 -14.55 -11.03
N ALA A 408 7.66 -13.84 -12.08
CA ALA A 408 6.39 -14.01 -12.78
C ALA A 408 6.49 -13.65 -14.26
N LEU A 409 5.62 -14.25 -15.06
CA LEU A 409 5.40 -13.94 -16.47
C LEU A 409 3.91 -13.68 -16.70
N ALA A 410 3.59 -12.78 -17.63
CA ALA A 410 2.24 -12.57 -18.13
C ALA A 410 2.26 -12.32 -19.63
N TRP A 411 1.29 -12.86 -20.33
CA TRP A 411 1.12 -12.66 -21.78
C TRP A 411 0.16 -11.51 -22.05
N ASP A 412 0.56 -10.61 -22.92
CA ASP A 412 -0.28 -9.54 -23.46
C ASP A 412 -0.79 -9.96 -24.86
N SER A 413 -2.02 -10.40 -24.92
CA SER A 413 -2.62 -10.89 -26.19
C SER A 413 -2.78 -9.81 -27.24
N PRO A 414 -3.21 -8.57 -26.91
CA PRO A 414 -3.30 -7.50 -27.90
C PRO A 414 -1.98 -7.14 -28.58
N SER A 415 -0.86 -7.16 -27.85
CA SER A 415 0.46 -6.81 -28.42
C SER A 415 1.33 -8.01 -28.77
N GLU A 416 0.86 -9.23 -28.47
CA GLU A 416 1.61 -10.49 -28.63
C GLU A 416 3.01 -10.44 -27.99
N GLN A 417 3.08 -9.95 -26.75
CA GLN A 417 4.32 -9.76 -25.99
C GLN A 417 4.23 -10.42 -24.61
N LEU A 418 5.39 -10.74 -24.05
CA LEU A 418 5.52 -11.18 -22.67
C LEU A 418 5.94 -10.03 -21.78
N PHE A 419 5.36 -9.98 -20.58
CA PHE A 419 5.89 -9.23 -19.45
C PHE A 419 6.59 -10.17 -18.47
N ALA A 420 7.72 -9.72 -17.93
CA ALA A 420 8.52 -10.45 -16.95
C ALA A 420 8.73 -9.58 -15.71
N LEU A 421 8.53 -10.16 -14.54
CA LEU A 421 8.66 -9.48 -13.26
C LEU A 421 9.96 -9.86 -12.56
N ALA A 422 10.77 -8.86 -12.22
CA ALA A 422 11.92 -8.99 -11.33
C ALA A 422 11.58 -8.37 -9.96
N ALA A 423 11.19 -9.20 -9.01
CA ALA A 423 10.70 -8.74 -7.71
C ALA A 423 11.80 -8.05 -6.89
N ASP A 424 13.05 -8.53 -6.94
CA ASP A 424 14.18 -7.98 -6.16
C ASP A 424 14.55 -6.56 -6.57
N SER A 425 14.51 -6.25 -7.86
CA SER A 425 14.75 -4.90 -8.38
C SER A 425 13.50 -4.02 -8.42
N GLY A 426 12.31 -4.60 -8.19
CA GLY A 426 11.04 -3.92 -8.31
C GLY A 426 10.71 -3.52 -9.75
N THR A 427 11.20 -4.28 -10.75
CA THR A 427 11.10 -3.92 -12.17
C THR A 427 10.22 -4.90 -12.94
N ILE A 428 9.38 -4.36 -13.81
CA ILE A 428 8.65 -5.10 -14.82
C ILE A 428 9.32 -4.83 -16.17
N PHE A 429 9.62 -5.89 -16.91
CA PHE A 429 10.20 -5.83 -18.24
C PHE A 429 9.17 -6.23 -19.28
N ARG A 430 9.26 -5.60 -20.46
CA ARG A 430 8.57 -6.00 -21.69
C ARG A 430 9.56 -6.78 -22.56
N LEU A 431 9.17 -7.97 -22.99
CA LEU A 431 9.98 -8.88 -23.80
C LEU A 431 9.49 -8.83 -25.24
N GLU A 432 10.31 -8.28 -26.12
CA GLU A 432 9.95 -8.14 -27.53
C GLU A 432 10.33 -9.40 -28.31
N SER A 433 9.54 -9.73 -29.34
CA SER A 433 9.79 -10.87 -30.24
C SER A 433 11.14 -10.78 -30.96
N THR A 434 11.73 -9.59 -31.04
CA THR A 434 13.08 -9.33 -31.57
C THR A 434 14.20 -9.85 -30.67
N GLY A 435 13.88 -10.37 -29.48
CA GLY A 435 14.85 -10.78 -28.44
C GLY A 435 15.29 -9.62 -27.53
N GLN A 436 14.78 -8.39 -27.75
CA GLN A 436 15.10 -7.24 -26.89
C GLN A 436 14.30 -7.30 -25.59
N VAL A 437 14.93 -6.82 -24.49
CA VAL A 437 14.32 -6.64 -23.19
C VAL A 437 14.25 -5.15 -22.90
N ARG A 438 13.05 -4.63 -22.67
CA ARG A 438 12.86 -3.22 -22.32
C ARG A 438 12.28 -3.12 -20.92
N ARG A 439 12.80 -2.17 -20.13
CA ARG A 439 12.17 -1.80 -18.87
C ARG A 439 10.81 -1.17 -19.17
N PHE A 440 9.76 -1.71 -18.56
CA PHE A 440 8.40 -1.21 -18.69
C PHE A 440 8.03 -0.30 -17.52
N ALA A 441 8.16 -0.79 -16.29
CA ALA A 441 7.88 -0.03 -15.08
C ALA A 441 8.85 -0.41 -13.96
N THR A 442 9.05 0.50 -13.02
CA THR A 442 9.85 0.24 -11.80
C THR A 442 9.18 0.88 -10.60
N LEU A 443 9.05 0.11 -9.52
CA LEU A 443 8.56 0.60 -8.25
C LEU A 443 9.71 1.00 -7.32
N PRO A 444 9.57 2.11 -6.57
CA PRO A 444 10.55 2.50 -5.57
C PRO A 444 10.70 1.43 -4.47
N LYS A 445 11.92 1.28 -3.96
CA LYS A 445 12.20 0.37 -2.83
C LYS A 445 11.36 0.76 -1.61
N GLY A 446 10.80 -0.25 -0.95
CA GLY A 446 9.96 -0.05 0.24
C GLY A 446 8.45 0.06 -0.05
N SER A 447 8.02 0.01 -1.32
CA SER A 447 6.58 -0.02 -1.67
C SER A 447 5.89 -1.37 -1.41
N GLY A 448 6.64 -2.39 -1.06
CA GLY A 448 6.28 -3.79 -1.06
C GLY A 448 7.06 -4.54 -2.14
N LEU A 449 6.99 -5.86 -2.14
CA LEU A 449 7.60 -6.70 -3.18
C LEU A 449 6.56 -6.94 -4.28
N LEU A 450 6.94 -6.66 -5.52
CA LEU A 450 6.13 -7.02 -6.67
C LEU A 450 5.90 -8.54 -6.71
N SER A 451 4.65 -8.96 -6.92
CA SER A 451 4.27 -10.37 -6.91
C SER A 451 3.09 -10.63 -7.86
N GLY A 452 3.25 -11.60 -8.73
CA GLY A 452 2.25 -11.91 -9.75
C GLY A 452 2.09 -10.82 -10.82
N LEU A 453 1.57 -11.20 -11.97
CA LEU A 453 1.27 -10.32 -13.09
C LEU A 453 -0.03 -10.73 -13.78
N ALA A 454 -0.83 -9.75 -14.16
CA ALA A 454 -1.91 -9.92 -15.14
C ALA A 454 -1.94 -8.73 -16.09
N VAL A 455 -2.45 -8.93 -17.30
CA VAL A 455 -2.60 -7.88 -18.31
C VAL A 455 -4.06 -7.75 -18.64
N ASP A 456 -4.57 -6.51 -18.71
CA ASP A 456 -5.92 -6.25 -19.17
C ASP A 456 -6.00 -6.07 -20.70
N LEU A 457 -7.21 -6.05 -21.25
CA LEU A 457 -7.43 -5.92 -22.70
C LEU A 457 -6.97 -4.58 -23.28
N ASP A 458 -6.79 -3.57 -22.44
CA ASP A 458 -6.28 -2.25 -22.84
C ASP A 458 -4.74 -2.21 -22.81
N GLY A 459 -4.07 -3.32 -22.46
CA GLY A 459 -2.62 -3.45 -22.34
C GLY A 459 -2.07 -2.89 -21.03
N GLY A 460 -2.92 -2.62 -20.05
CA GLY A 460 -2.53 -2.23 -18.70
C GLY A 460 -2.00 -3.44 -17.89
N VAL A 461 -0.90 -3.25 -17.18
CA VAL A 461 -0.24 -4.32 -16.41
C VAL A 461 -0.57 -4.19 -14.92
N TRP A 462 -1.15 -5.24 -14.37
CA TRP A 462 -1.53 -5.34 -12.97
C TRP A 462 -0.55 -6.23 -12.20
N THR A 463 -0.20 -5.83 -10.98
CA THR A 463 0.68 -6.62 -10.09
C THR A 463 0.28 -6.43 -8.64
N ALA A 464 0.51 -7.44 -7.82
CA ALA A 464 0.31 -7.39 -6.38
C ALA A 464 1.56 -6.83 -5.67
N LEU A 465 1.37 -6.16 -4.54
CA LEU A 465 2.43 -5.67 -3.67
C LEU A 465 2.44 -6.45 -2.36
N SER A 466 3.21 -7.54 -2.33
CA SER A 466 3.39 -8.34 -1.12
C SER A 466 4.06 -7.51 -0.01
N GLY A 467 3.45 -7.46 1.15
CA GLY A 467 3.83 -6.55 2.25
C GLY A 467 3.37 -5.09 2.06
N GLY A 468 2.77 -4.76 0.91
CA GLY A 468 2.29 -3.41 0.57
C GLY A 468 0.78 -3.22 0.69
N TRP A 469 0.00 -4.23 1.10
CA TRP A 469 -1.46 -4.15 1.28
C TRP A 469 -2.23 -3.65 0.06
N SER A 470 -1.69 -3.81 -1.14
CA SER A 470 -2.28 -3.25 -2.35
C SER A 470 -1.95 -4.05 -3.60
N ILE A 471 -2.72 -3.77 -4.65
CA ILE A 471 -2.39 -4.12 -6.03
C ILE A 471 -2.28 -2.83 -6.83
N VAL A 472 -1.47 -2.83 -7.89
CA VAL A 472 -1.25 -1.65 -8.72
C VAL A 472 -1.47 -1.97 -10.19
N LYS A 473 -1.96 -0.98 -10.93
CA LYS A 473 -2.08 -0.98 -12.38
C LYS A 473 -1.11 0.04 -12.97
N PHE A 474 -0.35 -0.39 -13.96
CA PHE A 474 0.37 0.49 -14.87
C PHE A 474 -0.38 0.57 -16.20
N ASP A 475 -0.43 1.75 -16.81
CA ASP A 475 -0.94 1.90 -18.18
C ASP A 475 -0.01 1.21 -19.19
N ARG A 476 -0.39 1.22 -20.48
CA ARG A 476 0.42 0.57 -21.52
C ARG A 476 1.78 1.22 -21.78
N GLU A 477 2.01 2.43 -21.30
CA GLU A 477 3.27 3.17 -21.32
C GLU A 477 4.15 2.86 -20.09
N GLY A 478 3.63 2.16 -19.07
CA GLY A 478 4.34 1.81 -17.84
C GLY A 478 4.24 2.87 -16.75
N THR A 479 3.31 3.83 -16.88
CA THR A 479 3.02 4.82 -15.86
C THR A 479 2.03 4.25 -14.85
N LEU A 480 2.24 4.51 -13.56
CA LEU A 480 1.29 4.09 -12.53
C LEU A 480 -0.05 4.78 -12.73
N GLU A 481 -1.08 4.01 -13.11
CA GLU A 481 -2.44 4.48 -13.35
C GLU A 481 -3.30 4.39 -12.10
N ARG A 482 -3.22 3.26 -11.37
CA ARG A 482 -4.13 2.98 -10.25
C ARG A 482 -3.43 2.16 -9.15
N MET A 483 -3.79 2.42 -7.92
CA MET A 483 -3.47 1.59 -6.75
C MET A 483 -4.78 1.24 -6.03
N LEU A 484 -4.99 -0.05 -5.75
CA LEU A 484 -6.16 -0.56 -5.04
C LEU A 484 -5.68 -1.20 -3.74
N GLY A 485 -6.13 -0.65 -2.59
CA GLY A 485 -5.88 -1.25 -1.28
C GLY A 485 -6.62 -2.56 -1.10
N VAL A 486 -5.95 -3.58 -0.54
CA VAL A 486 -6.55 -4.88 -0.25
C VAL A 486 -6.49 -5.19 1.25
N PRO A 487 -7.50 -5.87 1.83
CA PRO A 487 -7.57 -6.13 3.27
C PRO A 487 -6.67 -7.28 3.73
N VAL A 488 -5.55 -7.48 3.05
CA VAL A 488 -4.54 -8.51 3.34
C VAL A 488 -3.13 -7.93 3.20
N ALA A 489 -2.23 -8.30 4.11
CA ALA A 489 -0.88 -7.76 4.12
C ALA A 489 -0.04 -8.19 2.91
N SER A 490 -0.25 -9.41 2.43
CA SER A 490 0.56 -10.02 1.39
C SER A 490 -0.31 -10.59 0.26
N PRO A 491 -0.86 -9.74 -0.62
CA PRO A 491 -1.39 -10.23 -1.90
C PRO A 491 -0.23 -10.83 -2.72
N THR A 492 -0.49 -11.94 -3.42
CA THR A 492 0.59 -12.74 -4.02
C THR A 492 0.51 -12.85 -5.52
N ASP A 493 -0.69 -12.98 -6.08
CA ASP A 493 -0.88 -13.17 -7.51
C ASP A 493 -2.31 -12.76 -7.90
N LEU A 494 -2.55 -12.60 -9.20
CA LEU A 494 -3.83 -12.12 -9.68
C LEU A 494 -4.14 -12.65 -11.10
N CYS A 495 -5.41 -12.80 -11.42
CA CYS A 495 -5.88 -13.09 -12.78
C CYS A 495 -7.24 -12.45 -13.04
N PHE A 496 -7.53 -12.18 -14.29
CA PHE A 496 -8.86 -11.77 -14.74
C PHE A 496 -9.75 -12.99 -15.02
N GLY A 497 -11.06 -12.79 -14.86
CA GLY A 497 -12.05 -13.81 -15.16
C GLY A 497 -13.48 -13.35 -14.89
N GLY A 498 -14.40 -14.28 -14.66
CA GLY A 498 -15.80 -13.99 -14.45
C GLY A 498 -16.54 -13.63 -15.74
N ALA A 499 -17.74 -13.07 -15.60
CA ALA A 499 -18.52 -12.67 -16.76
C ALA A 499 -17.79 -11.57 -17.55
N GLN A 500 -17.51 -11.84 -18.82
CA GLN A 500 -16.82 -10.91 -19.74
C GLN A 500 -15.41 -10.48 -19.29
N GLY A 501 -14.73 -11.24 -18.41
CA GLY A 501 -13.40 -10.88 -17.93
C GLY A 501 -13.34 -9.66 -16.99
N ALA A 502 -14.48 -9.24 -16.42
CA ALA A 502 -14.59 -8.02 -15.61
C ALA A 502 -14.38 -8.25 -14.10
N THR A 503 -13.89 -9.42 -13.71
CA THR A 503 -13.57 -9.72 -12.32
C THR A 503 -12.08 -9.98 -12.17
N LEU A 504 -11.43 -9.27 -11.27
CA LEU A 504 -10.05 -9.55 -10.86
C LEU A 504 -10.07 -10.48 -9.64
N PHE A 505 -9.44 -11.64 -9.76
CA PHE A 505 -9.22 -12.55 -8.65
C PHE A 505 -7.82 -12.34 -8.09
N ILE A 506 -7.72 -12.26 -6.75
CA ILE A 506 -6.48 -11.92 -6.04
C ILE A 506 -6.22 -12.99 -5.00
N THR A 507 -5.10 -13.66 -5.08
CA THR A 507 -4.63 -14.60 -4.05
C THR A 507 -3.78 -13.88 -3.01
N SER A 508 -3.64 -14.47 -1.84
CA SER A 508 -2.84 -13.90 -0.76
C SER A 508 -2.09 -14.97 0.04
N ALA A 509 -1.03 -14.55 0.75
CA ALA A 509 -0.29 -15.40 1.65
C ALA A 509 -0.68 -15.15 3.11
N ARG A 510 -0.68 -16.22 3.91
CA ARG A 510 -0.79 -16.19 5.37
C ARG A 510 0.56 -16.39 6.05
N GLN A 511 1.47 -17.06 5.40
CA GLN A 511 2.78 -17.37 5.88
C GLN A 511 3.58 -16.12 6.21
N ALA A 512 4.27 -15.52 6.37
CA ALA A 512 5.01 -14.29 6.63
C ALA A 512 4.19 -13.14 7.27
N VAL A 513 2.92 -13.37 7.57
CA VAL A 513 2.06 -12.40 8.24
C VAL A 513 2.15 -12.60 9.75
N SER A 514 2.48 -11.56 10.51
CA SER A 514 2.58 -11.64 11.96
C SER A 514 1.22 -12.02 12.59
N ARG A 515 1.25 -12.62 13.77
CA ARG A 515 0.01 -12.97 14.48
C ARG A 515 -0.87 -11.74 14.78
N GLU A 516 -0.25 -10.60 15.01
CA GLU A 516 -0.93 -9.32 15.20
C GLU A 516 -1.60 -8.86 13.91
N ALA A 517 -0.88 -8.90 12.78
CA ALA A 517 -1.44 -8.53 11.48
C ALA A 517 -2.55 -9.48 11.03
N LEU A 518 -2.51 -10.78 11.38
CA LEU A 518 -3.60 -11.72 11.10
C LEU A 518 -4.91 -11.37 11.83
N LYS A 519 -4.87 -10.68 12.96
CA LYS A 519 -6.07 -10.21 13.64
C LYS A 519 -6.75 -9.07 12.90
N THR A 520 -5.97 -8.23 12.23
CA THR A 520 -6.47 -7.09 11.43
C THR A 520 -6.73 -7.45 9.97
N ALA A 521 -6.14 -8.55 9.48
CA ALA A 521 -6.30 -9.07 8.14
C ALA A 521 -6.79 -10.53 8.15
N PRO A 522 -8.02 -10.80 8.58
CA PRO A 522 -8.54 -12.17 8.74
C PRO A 522 -8.63 -12.94 7.42
N TRP A 523 -8.65 -12.23 6.29
CA TRP A 523 -8.69 -12.83 4.95
C TRP A 523 -7.31 -13.20 4.39
N SER A 524 -6.23 -12.99 5.16
CA SER A 524 -4.88 -13.42 4.73
C SER A 524 -4.85 -14.92 4.44
N GLY A 525 -4.38 -15.27 3.25
CA GLY A 525 -4.38 -16.63 2.71
C GLY A 525 -5.63 -16.99 1.90
N THR A 526 -6.70 -16.17 1.92
CA THR A 526 -7.88 -16.44 1.09
C THR A 526 -7.71 -15.88 -0.34
N VAL A 527 -8.61 -16.29 -1.22
CA VAL A 527 -8.78 -15.68 -2.53
C VAL A 527 -9.90 -14.65 -2.44
N MET A 528 -9.67 -13.48 -3.02
CA MET A 528 -10.63 -12.39 -3.10
C MET A 528 -11.02 -12.15 -4.54
N SER A 529 -12.20 -11.59 -4.75
CA SER A 529 -12.67 -11.09 -6.05
C SER A 529 -12.99 -9.61 -5.96
N ALA A 530 -12.64 -8.88 -7.02
CA ALA A 530 -12.99 -7.48 -7.23
C ALA A 530 -13.64 -7.35 -8.63
N PRO A 531 -14.91 -6.98 -8.75
CA PRO A 531 -15.43 -6.55 -10.03
C PRO A 531 -14.76 -5.23 -10.44
N LEU A 532 -14.28 -5.14 -11.68
CA LEU A 532 -13.59 -3.97 -12.20
C LEU A 532 -14.20 -3.52 -13.52
N ASP A 533 -14.00 -2.23 -13.86
CA ASP A 533 -14.31 -1.72 -15.20
C ASP A 533 -13.28 -2.20 -16.24
N SER A 534 -12.01 -2.41 -15.80
CA SER A 534 -10.99 -3.06 -16.63
C SER A 534 -11.37 -4.52 -16.87
N ARG A 535 -11.15 -4.96 -18.09
CA ARG A 535 -11.42 -6.35 -18.49
C ARG A 535 -10.11 -7.01 -18.89
N GLY A 536 -9.97 -8.29 -18.55
CA GLY A 536 -8.84 -9.10 -18.99
C GLY A 536 -9.29 -10.39 -19.67
N GLU A 537 -8.35 -11.08 -20.29
CA GLU A 537 -8.61 -12.37 -20.88
C GLU A 537 -8.63 -13.47 -19.82
N SER A 538 -9.45 -14.48 -20.07
CA SER A 538 -9.41 -15.75 -19.33
C SER A 538 -8.06 -16.45 -19.59
N ALA A 539 -7.65 -17.32 -18.66
CA ALA A 539 -6.42 -18.08 -18.84
C ALA A 539 -6.45 -18.88 -20.14
N ALA A 540 -5.38 -18.79 -20.91
CA ALA A 540 -5.20 -19.55 -22.13
C ALA A 540 -5.02 -21.05 -21.79
N ILE A 541 -5.42 -21.91 -22.73
CA ILE A 541 -5.35 -23.36 -22.59
C ILE A 541 -4.04 -23.87 -23.20
N THR A 542 -3.21 -24.51 -22.37
CA THR A 542 -1.97 -25.13 -22.86
C THR A 542 -2.19 -26.60 -23.21
N ARG A 543 -1.41 -27.07 -24.19
CA ARG A 543 -1.29 -28.52 -24.47
C ARG A 543 -0.16 -29.16 -23.68
N GLY A 544 0.76 -28.34 -23.14
CA GLY A 544 1.95 -28.77 -22.44
C GLY A 544 2.92 -29.58 -23.32
N PRO A 545 4.03 -30.06 -22.76
CA PRO A 545 4.91 -31.04 -23.41
C PRO A 545 4.21 -32.42 -23.50
N THR A 546 4.43 -33.15 -24.58
CA THR A 546 3.83 -34.47 -24.85
C THR A 546 4.83 -35.56 -24.61
#